data_d150509e510f6cb189939f3e7ec38057
#
_entry.id   d150509e510f6cb189939f3e7ec38057
#
_cell.length_a   1.000
_cell.length_b   1.000
_cell.length_c   1.000
_cell.angle_alpha   90.00
_cell.angle_beta   90.00
_cell.angle_gamma   90.00
#
_symmetry.space_group_name_H-M   'P 1'
#
loop_
_entity.id
_entity.type
_entity.pdbx_description
1 polymer ?
#
loop_
_entity_poly.entity_id
_entity_poly.type
_entity_poly.pdbx_seq_one_letter_code
_entity_poly.pdbx_strand_id
1 'polypeptide(L)'
;AVKEMVQSHIEAEQQEKAIEDFRRESMILSSLDHPSIPTIYDYFYDETEGRFYLVMKYIAGGDLAGRIRSAPEGRIEERTVAEWAYQVVDVLDYLHNLPTKIVYRDLKPSNIMIDGNTGKVMLIDFGIARSINQQEKGVTAVGTMGYAPPELFSGNVEPRSDIYSLGSTMFHLLTGADPQSNPLLIFDFQKNPRPRQITSQLTDQMERILMRAVEYNADARFDSAAEMRDALAQHLQNLRNGQVSYGVTEVPQAVGLSHQSVFCGFCGQRIVATDMFCAFCGSRQPMAQHGVHVEAYRGGADTTAKLLLLGTDSLDSPAYTIEKMESLVGRRDPMSNIFPEVDLSKYDPQTKISRRHAKIWRDGPNFLVEDLGSSNGTIILSGATDTQKLQPHQPHRLNHGDKLRMGDMTLHFVVN
;
A
#
# COMPACT_ATOMS: atom_id res chain seq x y z
N ALA A 1 -24.43 16.20 15.26
CA ALA A 1 -24.17 14.76 15.34
C ALA A 1 -23.60 14.40 16.71
N VAL A 2 -23.84 13.18 17.15
CA VAL A 2 -23.23 12.61 18.35
C VAL A 2 -22.40 11.41 17.91
N LYS A 3 -21.12 11.43 18.26
CA LYS A 3 -20.22 10.31 18.05
C LYS A 3 -20.06 9.58 19.38
N GLU A 4 -20.47 8.33 19.41
CA GLU A 4 -20.28 7.43 20.54
C GLU A 4 -18.99 6.62 20.33
N MET A 5 -18.20 6.48 21.40
CA MET A 5 -17.00 5.68 21.41
C MET A 5 -17.08 4.69 22.57
N VAL A 6 -17.04 3.40 22.22
CA VAL A 6 -17.09 2.30 23.18
C VAL A 6 -15.67 1.79 23.38
N GLN A 7 -15.22 1.73 24.62
CA GLN A 7 -14.01 1.03 24.98
C GLN A 7 -14.39 -0.36 25.51
N SER A 8 -14.15 -1.39 24.70
CA SER A 8 -14.35 -2.76 25.13
C SER A 8 -13.14 -3.24 25.94
N HIS A 9 -13.39 -3.69 27.19
CA HIS A 9 -12.44 -4.39 28.05
C HIS A 9 -11.22 -3.59 28.56
N ILE A 10 -11.49 -2.51 29.32
CA ILE A 10 -10.45 -1.80 30.08
C ILE A 10 -10.51 -2.22 31.55
N GLU A 11 -9.37 -2.52 32.16
CA GLU A 11 -9.24 -2.69 33.61
C GLU A 11 -9.48 -1.34 34.33
N ALA A 12 -10.00 -1.37 35.56
CA ALA A 12 -10.41 -0.17 36.29
C ALA A 12 -9.32 0.91 36.42
N GLU A 13 -8.05 0.53 36.57
CA GLU A 13 -6.90 1.47 36.62
C GLU A 13 -6.64 2.17 35.28
N GLN A 14 -6.95 1.53 34.18
CA GLN A 14 -6.79 2.11 32.84
C GLN A 14 -7.97 3.01 32.46
N GLN A 15 -9.13 2.82 33.07
CA GLN A 15 -10.35 3.57 32.77
C GLN A 15 -10.22 5.05 33.16
N GLU A 16 -9.69 5.36 34.34
CA GLU A 16 -9.50 6.76 34.80
C GLU A 16 -8.57 7.53 33.86
N LYS A 17 -7.46 6.91 33.47
CA LYS A 17 -6.55 7.48 32.48
C LYS A 17 -7.20 7.69 31.12
N ALA A 18 -8.00 6.74 30.66
CA ALA A 18 -8.73 6.84 29.40
C ALA A 18 -9.72 8.03 29.41
N ILE A 19 -10.39 8.27 30.55
CA ILE A 19 -11.28 9.42 30.73
C ILE A 19 -10.51 10.74 30.70
N GLU A 20 -9.34 10.81 31.36
CA GLU A 20 -8.49 12.01 31.34
C GLU A 20 -7.95 12.30 29.93
N ASP A 21 -7.47 11.28 29.23
CA ASP A 21 -6.96 11.42 27.86
C ASP A 21 -8.07 11.86 26.90
N PHE A 22 -9.27 11.29 26.99
CA PHE A 22 -10.43 11.74 26.22
C PHE A 22 -10.80 13.20 26.49
N ARG A 23 -10.84 13.59 27.76
CA ARG A 23 -11.15 14.98 28.14
C ARG A 23 -10.14 15.96 27.58
N ARG A 24 -8.84 15.63 27.73
CA ARG A 24 -7.74 16.46 27.21
C ARG A 24 -7.82 16.62 25.69
N GLU A 25 -8.00 15.52 24.96
CA GLU A 25 -8.09 15.56 23.50
C GLU A 25 -9.36 16.25 23.00
N SER A 26 -10.50 16.00 23.64
CA SER A 26 -11.76 16.69 23.32
C SER A 26 -11.65 18.19 23.57
N MET A 27 -10.95 18.61 24.63
CA MET A 27 -10.67 20.02 24.91
C MET A 27 -9.80 20.64 23.79
N ILE A 28 -8.75 19.94 23.34
CA ILE A 28 -7.93 20.42 22.21
C ILE A 28 -8.80 20.57 20.97
N LEU A 29 -9.60 19.56 20.61
CA LEU A 29 -10.47 19.63 19.44
C LEU A 29 -11.52 20.74 19.52
N SER A 30 -12.10 20.96 20.70
CA SER A 30 -13.09 22.04 20.90
C SER A 30 -12.48 23.44 20.77
N SER A 31 -11.15 23.55 20.92
CA SER A 31 -10.41 24.82 20.73
C SER A 31 -10.02 25.09 19.29
N LEU A 32 -10.17 24.12 18.37
CA LEU A 32 -9.82 24.31 16.97
C LEU A 32 -10.87 25.17 16.27
N ASP A 33 -10.40 26.21 15.58
CA ASP A 33 -11.24 27.08 14.76
C ASP A 33 -10.72 27.10 13.31
N HIS A 34 -11.34 26.28 12.46
CA HIS A 34 -11.01 26.21 11.04
C HIS A 34 -12.29 25.83 10.25
N PRO A 35 -12.53 26.45 9.06
CA PRO A 35 -13.75 26.20 8.28
C PRO A 35 -13.92 24.73 7.80
N SER A 36 -12.84 23.95 7.76
CA SER A 36 -12.85 22.52 7.39
C SER A 36 -12.81 21.57 8.59
N ILE A 37 -13.01 22.09 9.81
CA ILE A 37 -13.12 21.27 11.03
C ILE A 37 -14.53 21.44 11.59
N PRO A 38 -15.26 20.36 11.90
CA PRO A 38 -16.57 20.47 12.53
C PRO A 38 -16.47 21.09 13.91
N THR A 39 -17.33 22.08 14.20
CA THR A 39 -17.44 22.66 15.55
C THR A 39 -17.84 21.58 16.55
N ILE A 40 -17.08 21.46 17.63
CA ILE A 40 -17.42 20.60 18.77
C ILE A 40 -18.27 21.44 19.73
N TYR A 41 -19.47 20.94 20.06
CA TYR A 41 -20.40 21.62 20.94
C TYR A 41 -20.29 21.15 22.37
N ASP A 42 -20.00 19.85 22.57
CA ASP A 42 -19.91 19.25 23.91
C ASP A 42 -19.18 17.92 23.85
N TYR A 43 -18.67 17.46 25.00
CA TYR A 43 -18.09 16.14 25.16
C TYR A 43 -18.24 15.69 26.62
N PHE A 44 -18.59 14.43 26.83
CA PHE A 44 -18.76 13.86 28.14
C PHE A 44 -18.55 12.35 28.18
N TYR A 45 -18.28 11.87 29.36
CA TYR A 45 -18.23 10.44 29.66
C TYR A 45 -19.48 10.08 30.48
N ASP A 46 -20.23 9.07 30.04
CA ASP A 46 -21.35 8.50 30.76
C ASP A 46 -20.85 7.35 31.63
N GLU A 47 -20.86 7.58 32.94
CA GLU A 47 -20.41 6.61 33.95
C GLU A 47 -21.33 5.38 34.02
N THR A 48 -22.61 5.52 33.68
CA THR A 48 -23.57 4.43 33.76
C THR A 48 -23.44 3.44 32.62
N GLU A 49 -23.13 3.95 31.43
CA GLU A 49 -22.96 3.14 30.23
C GLU A 49 -21.47 2.83 29.90
N GLY A 50 -20.53 3.51 30.58
CA GLY A 50 -19.10 3.36 30.32
C GLY A 50 -18.68 3.85 28.91
N ARG A 51 -19.34 4.92 28.44
CA ARG A 51 -19.18 5.38 27.06
C ARG A 51 -18.76 6.84 26.98
N PHE A 52 -18.00 7.15 25.95
CA PHE A 52 -17.60 8.51 25.63
C PHE A 52 -18.47 9.06 24.51
N TYR A 53 -18.88 10.31 24.64
CA TYR A 53 -19.71 11.01 23.68
C TYR A 53 -19.06 12.31 23.25
N LEU A 54 -19.01 12.54 21.92
CA LEU A 54 -18.58 13.80 21.33
C LEU A 54 -19.73 14.39 20.51
N VAL A 55 -20.22 15.56 20.92
CA VAL A 55 -21.30 16.27 20.25
C VAL A 55 -20.71 17.30 19.31
N MET A 56 -20.97 17.16 18.02
CA MET A 56 -20.37 18.02 17.00
C MET A 56 -21.39 18.48 15.95
N LYS A 57 -21.00 19.48 15.16
CA LYS A 57 -21.78 19.92 14.00
C LYS A 57 -22.10 18.72 13.10
N TYR A 58 -23.36 18.58 12.74
CA TYR A 58 -23.77 17.61 11.73
C TYR A 58 -23.37 18.11 10.34
N ILE A 59 -22.66 17.26 9.59
CA ILE A 59 -22.28 17.53 8.20
C ILE A 59 -23.28 16.83 7.28
N ALA A 60 -24.08 17.65 6.59
CA ALA A 60 -25.10 17.16 5.65
C ALA A 60 -24.44 16.84 4.31
N GLY A 61 -23.85 15.69 4.18
CA GLY A 61 -23.21 15.25 2.95
C GLY A 61 -22.55 13.89 3.13
N GLY A 62 -21.98 13.36 2.07
CA GLY A 62 -21.29 12.08 2.09
C GLY A 62 -19.77 12.24 2.23
N ASP A 63 -19.13 11.15 2.64
CA ASP A 63 -17.68 11.03 2.63
C ASP A 63 -17.12 10.76 1.22
N LEU A 64 -15.81 10.92 1.05
CA LEU A 64 -15.17 10.69 -0.25
C LEU A 64 -15.17 9.20 -0.64
N ALA A 65 -15.22 8.27 0.31
CA ALA A 65 -15.32 6.85 0.01
C ALA A 65 -16.68 6.51 -0.63
N GLY A 66 -17.76 7.10 -0.14
CA GLY A 66 -19.09 7.01 -0.76
C GLY A 66 -19.11 7.61 -2.16
N ARG A 67 -18.44 8.76 -2.34
CA ARG A 67 -18.35 9.43 -3.64
C ARG A 67 -17.57 8.61 -4.68
N ILE A 68 -16.47 7.97 -4.32
CA ILE A 68 -15.74 7.06 -5.20
C ILE A 68 -16.65 5.91 -5.64
N ARG A 69 -17.33 5.27 -4.69
CA ARG A 69 -18.25 4.15 -5.00
C ARG A 69 -19.39 4.53 -5.95
N SER A 70 -19.82 5.79 -5.91
CA SER A 70 -20.91 6.31 -6.76
C SER A 70 -20.40 6.96 -8.04
N ALA A 71 -19.09 7.16 -8.19
CA ALA A 71 -18.51 7.84 -9.34
C ALA A 71 -18.49 6.93 -10.58
N PRO A 72 -18.70 7.49 -11.78
CA PRO A 72 -18.44 6.77 -13.02
C PRO A 72 -17.01 6.22 -13.04
N GLU A 73 -16.85 4.95 -13.43
CA GLU A 73 -15.54 4.25 -13.46
C GLU A 73 -14.81 4.19 -12.11
N GLY A 74 -15.50 4.47 -10.98
CA GLY A 74 -14.91 4.44 -9.64
C GLY A 74 -13.83 5.49 -9.38
N ARG A 75 -13.81 6.59 -10.14
CA ARG A 75 -12.81 7.67 -10.02
C ARG A 75 -13.43 9.06 -10.14
N ILE A 76 -12.74 10.04 -9.57
CA ILE A 76 -13.16 11.44 -9.52
C ILE A 76 -12.30 12.27 -10.49
N GLU A 77 -12.91 13.27 -11.10
CA GLU A 77 -12.24 14.20 -12.00
C GLU A 77 -11.10 14.97 -11.31
N GLU A 78 -9.97 15.15 -12.02
CA GLU A 78 -8.73 15.72 -11.52
C GLU A 78 -8.89 17.09 -10.87
N ARG A 79 -9.64 18.00 -11.50
CA ARG A 79 -9.88 19.34 -10.95
C ARG A 79 -10.59 19.27 -9.60
N THR A 80 -11.61 18.45 -9.50
CA THR A 80 -12.36 18.24 -8.27
C THR A 80 -11.49 17.68 -7.14
N VAL A 81 -10.64 16.70 -7.45
CA VAL A 81 -9.69 16.15 -6.47
C VAL A 81 -8.67 17.21 -6.05
N ALA A 82 -8.14 18.00 -6.99
CA ALA A 82 -7.21 19.08 -6.68
C ALA A 82 -7.84 20.15 -5.77
N GLU A 83 -9.11 20.51 -6.00
CA GLU A 83 -9.85 21.48 -5.19
C GLU A 83 -10.11 20.96 -3.77
N TRP A 84 -10.43 19.68 -3.63
CA TRP A 84 -10.58 19.05 -2.30
C TRP A 84 -9.24 18.92 -1.59
N ALA A 85 -8.20 18.45 -2.28
CA ALA A 85 -6.87 18.32 -1.71
C ALA A 85 -6.31 19.68 -1.25
N TYR A 86 -6.54 20.76 -2.02
CA TYR A 86 -6.18 22.10 -1.62
C TYR A 86 -6.83 22.51 -0.28
N GLN A 87 -8.09 22.18 -0.06
CA GLN A 87 -8.76 22.47 1.22
C GLN A 87 -8.26 21.57 2.34
N VAL A 88 -7.90 20.30 2.04
CA VAL A 88 -7.32 19.39 3.04
C VAL A 88 -5.94 19.86 3.48
N VAL A 89 -5.06 20.25 2.55
CA VAL A 89 -3.73 20.76 2.94
C VAL A 89 -3.81 22.09 3.70
N ASP A 90 -4.83 22.91 3.46
CA ASP A 90 -5.06 24.16 4.20
C ASP A 90 -5.35 23.86 5.69
N VAL A 91 -6.21 22.90 5.97
CA VAL A 91 -6.46 22.49 7.37
C VAL A 91 -5.27 21.74 7.98
N LEU A 92 -4.51 20.95 7.20
CA LEU A 92 -3.29 20.32 7.70
C LEU A 92 -2.23 21.38 8.06
N ASP A 93 -2.06 22.41 7.22
CA ASP A 93 -1.16 23.51 7.51
C ASP A 93 -1.54 24.23 8.81
N TYR A 94 -2.83 24.50 9.00
CA TYR A 94 -3.34 25.04 10.26
C TYR A 94 -2.97 24.13 11.46
N LEU A 95 -3.24 22.83 11.40
CA LEU A 95 -2.96 21.88 12.48
C LEU A 95 -1.46 21.76 12.79
N HIS A 96 -0.63 21.71 11.77
CA HIS A 96 0.81 21.55 11.89
C HIS A 96 1.52 22.80 12.44
N ASN A 97 0.90 23.99 12.33
CA ASN A 97 1.45 25.26 12.81
C ASN A 97 0.87 25.73 14.16
N LEU A 98 0.01 24.93 14.78
CA LEU A 98 -0.44 25.20 16.15
C LEU A 98 0.73 25.21 17.13
N PRO A 99 0.66 25.94 18.27
CA PRO A 99 1.68 25.90 19.32
C PRO A 99 1.99 24.46 19.80
N THR A 100 0.95 23.65 19.96
CA THR A 100 1.08 22.20 20.08
C THR A 100 0.70 21.61 18.74
N LYS A 101 1.72 21.21 17.97
CA LYS A 101 1.54 20.63 16.62
C LYS A 101 0.63 19.39 16.70
N ILE A 102 -0.37 19.36 15.85
CA ILE A 102 -1.29 18.22 15.73
C ILE A 102 -1.07 17.55 14.39
N VAL A 103 -0.71 16.27 14.42
CA VAL A 103 -0.67 15.41 13.24
C VAL A 103 -1.96 14.60 13.19
N TYR A 104 -2.65 14.60 12.05
CA TYR A 104 -3.99 14.02 11.91
C TYR A 104 -3.99 12.49 11.92
N ARG A 105 -3.00 11.84 11.29
CA ARG A 105 -2.64 10.40 11.33
C ARG A 105 -3.60 9.40 10.66
N ASP A 106 -4.84 9.75 10.37
CA ASP A 106 -5.83 8.84 9.78
C ASP A 106 -6.53 9.45 8.56
N LEU A 107 -5.77 10.12 7.71
CA LEU A 107 -6.31 10.71 6.51
C LEU A 107 -6.61 9.62 5.47
N LYS A 108 -7.88 9.51 5.11
CA LYS A 108 -8.42 8.55 4.15
C LYS A 108 -9.76 9.02 3.62
N PRO A 109 -10.27 8.47 2.52
CA PRO A 109 -11.52 8.94 1.91
C PRO A 109 -12.73 8.93 2.85
N SER A 110 -12.85 7.97 3.77
CA SER A 110 -13.98 7.89 4.71
C SER A 110 -13.93 8.95 5.82
N ASN A 111 -12.78 9.58 6.06
CA ASN A 111 -12.61 10.62 7.09
C ASN A 111 -12.66 12.04 6.52
N ILE A 112 -12.95 12.17 5.23
CA ILE A 112 -13.12 13.44 4.53
C ILE A 112 -14.54 13.50 4.00
N MET A 113 -15.35 14.41 4.55
CA MET A 113 -16.72 14.67 4.09
C MET A 113 -16.79 15.93 3.25
N ILE A 114 -17.79 16.01 2.37
CA ILE A 114 -18.16 17.23 1.68
C ILE A 114 -19.47 17.72 2.27
N ASP A 115 -19.44 18.89 2.90
CA ASP A 115 -20.67 19.54 3.43
C ASP A 115 -21.61 19.86 2.27
N GLY A 116 -22.77 19.20 2.25
CA GLY A 116 -23.78 19.36 1.20
C GLY A 116 -24.37 20.76 1.10
N ASN A 117 -24.27 21.58 2.14
CA ASN A 117 -24.77 22.94 2.16
C ASN A 117 -23.76 23.94 1.59
N THR A 118 -22.49 23.72 1.81
CA THR A 118 -21.41 24.68 1.46
C THR A 118 -20.50 24.18 0.36
N GLY A 119 -20.51 22.87 0.06
CA GLY A 119 -19.55 22.24 -0.86
C GLY A 119 -18.14 22.13 -0.31
N LYS A 120 -17.90 22.53 0.94
CA LYS A 120 -16.57 22.52 1.54
C LYS A 120 -16.18 21.14 2.06
N VAL A 121 -14.89 20.89 2.05
CA VAL A 121 -14.28 19.74 2.71
C VAL A 121 -14.37 19.91 4.22
N MET A 122 -14.68 18.80 4.90
CA MET A 122 -14.70 18.71 6.35
C MET A 122 -13.89 17.49 6.77
N LEU A 123 -12.85 17.67 7.58
CA LEU A 123 -12.12 16.57 8.22
C LEU A 123 -12.90 16.11 9.45
N ILE A 124 -13.21 14.83 9.49
CA ILE A 124 -13.89 14.19 10.62
C ILE A 124 -12.94 13.14 11.25
N ASP A 125 -13.25 12.66 12.45
CA ASP A 125 -12.50 11.57 13.09
C ASP A 125 -11.02 11.87 13.40
N PHE A 126 -10.78 12.94 14.13
CA PHE A 126 -9.48 13.26 14.72
C PHE A 126 -9.12 12.22 15.79
N GLY A 127 -8.62 11.10 15.44
CA GLY A 127 -8.03 10.00 16.22
C GLY A 127 -8.06 9.99 17.76
N ILE A 128 -9.04 10.67 18.41
CA ILE A 128 -9.16 10.84 19.87
C ILE A 128 -9.07 9.48 20.60
N ALA A 129 -9.70 8.46 20.06
CA ALA A 129 -9.68 7.12 20.64
C ALA A 129 -8.31 6.42 20.53
N ARG A 130 -7.37 6.99 19.78
CA ARG A 130 -6.09 6.34 19.45
C ARG A 130 -4.96 6.77 20.37
N SER A 131 -4.99 7.99 20.91
CA SER A 131 -4.03 8.42 21.92
C SER A 131 -4.19 7.66 23.24
N ILE A 132 -5.40 7.20 23.53
CA ILE A 132 -5.72 6.44 24.74
C ILE A 132 -5.02 5.08 24.75
N ASN A 133 -4.78 4.47 23.60
CA ASN A 133 -4.20 3.11 23.47
C ASN A 133 -2.69 3.09 23.17
N GLN A 134 -2.00 4.23 23.09
CA GLN A 134 -0.59 4.29 22.67
C GLN A 134 0.45 3.83 23.73
N GLN A 135 0.05 3.41 24.93
CA GLN A 135 0.99 2.97 25.95
C GLN A 135 1.20 1.46 26.05
N GLU A 136 0.51 0.65 25.31
CA GLU A 136 0.88 -0.77 25.20
C GLU A 136 2.02 -0.91 24.18
N LYS A 137 3.17 -1.36 24.68
CA LYS A 137 4.34 -1.81 23.90
C LYS A 137 3.96 -3.04 23.07
N GLY A 138 3.28 -2.81 22.00
CA GLY A 138 2.94 -3.79 21.01
C GLY A 138 2.37 -3.03 19.83
N VAL A 139 3.14 -2.93 18.75
CA VAL A 139 2.80 -2.21 17.53
C VAL A 139 1.48 -2.76 16.95
N THR A 140 0.37 -2.31 17.45
CA THR A 140 -0.85 -2.29 16.65
C THR A 140 -0.67 -1.13 15.68
N ALA A 141 -0.41 -1.46 14.43
CA ALA A 141 -0.31 -0.50 13.33
C ALA A 141 -1.63 0.28 13.23
N VAL A 142 -1.66 1.44 13.88
CA VAL A 142 -2.85 2.29 14.03
C VAL A 142 -2.91 3.24 12.85
N GLY A 143 -3.08 2.69 11.68
CA GLY A 143 -3.38 3.39 10.45
C GLY A 143 -4.22 2.47 9.59
N THR A 144 -5.09 3.03 8.78
CA THR A 144 -5.79 2.24 7.78
C THR A 144 -4.75 1.82 6.74
N MET A 145 -4.39 0.51 6.74
CA MET A 145 -3.40 -0.03 5.79
C MET A 145 -3.72 0.45 4.38
N GLY A 146 -2.69 0.88 3.66
CA GLY A 146 -2.82 1.45 2.32
C GLY A 146 -2.78 2.98 2.28
N TYR A 147 -3.26 3.69 3.30
CA TYR A 147 -3.16 5.16 3.40
C TYR A 147 -2.09 5.60 4.40
N ALA A 148 -1.70 4.72 5.30
CA ALA A 148 -0.73 5.01 6.35
C ALA A 148 0.71 5.04 5.79
N PRO A 149 1.52 6.06 6.16
CA PRO A 149 2.89 6.15 5.73
C PRO A 149 3.79 5.11 6.43
N PRO A 150 4.94 4.75 5.83
CA PRO A 150 5.86 3.75 6.40
C PRO A 150 6.32 4.03 7.83
N GLU A 151 6.60 5.29 8.13
CA GLU A 151 7.10 5.73 9.44
C GLU A 151 6.05 5.60 10.56
N LEU A 152 4.76 5.50 10.23
CA LEU A 152 3.72 5.26 11.23
C LEU A 152 3.93 3.94 11.97
N PHE A 153 4.46 2.93 11.26
CA PHE A 153 4.73 1.60 11.83
C PHE A 153 5.97 1.57 12.72
N SER A 154 6.86 2.54 12.57
CA SER A 154 8.01 2.72 13.45
C SER A 154 7.74 3.68 14.62
N GLY A 155 6.54 4.26 14.69
CA GLY A 155 6.14 5.22 15.73
C GLY A 155 6.68 6.65 15.53
N ASN A 156 7.37 6.93 14.42
CA ASN A 156 7.98 8.23 14.12
C ASN A 156 7.03 9.12 13.30
N VAL A 157 5.92 9.50 13.90
CA VAL A 157 4.90 10.30 13.23
C VAL A 157 5.27 11.78 13.23
N GLU A 158 5.22 12.40 12.05
CA GLU A 158 5.52 13.81 11.84
C GLU A 158 4.51 14.45 10.86
N PRO A 159 4.48 15.79 10.71
CA PRO A 159 3.58 16.47 9.77
C PRO A 159 3.60 15.92 8.34
N ARG A 160 4.76 15.47 7.85
CA ARG A 160 4.90 14.86 6.52
C ARG A 160 4.22 13.49 6.38
N SER A 161 3.84 12.87 7.50
CA SER A 161 3.01 11.66 7.52
C SER A 161 1.60 11.92 6.96
N ASP A 162 1.01 13.07 7.28
CA ASP A 162 -0.30 13.46 6.73
C ASP A 162 -0.23 13.78 5.24
N ILE A 163 0.90 14.32 4.76
CA ILE A 163 1.13 14.56 3.32
C ILE A 163 1.09 13.25 2.54
N TYR A 164 1.76 12.22 3.05
CA TYR A 164 1.70 10.89 2.44
C TYR A 164 0.27 10.33 2.40
N SER A 165 -0.45 10.41 3.51
CA SER A 165 -1.81 9.91 3.62
C SER A 165 -2.78 10.65 2.68
N LEU A 166 -2.57 11.96 2.49
CA LEU A 166 -3.29 12.73 1.50
C LEU A 166 -2.93 12.29 0.07
N GLY A 167 -1.66 12.12 -0.24
CA GLY A 167 -1.20 11.62 -1.54
C GLY A 167 -1.80 10.27 -1.88
N SER A 168 -1.83 9.33 -0.93
CA SER A 168 -2.47 8.02 -1.08
C SER A 168 -3.99 8.13 -1.29
N THR A 169 -4.64 9.05 -0.57
CA THR A 169 -6.06 9.38 -0.75
C THR A 169 -6.33 9.93 -2.15
N MET A 170 -5.53 10.90 -2.61
CA MET A 170 -5.65 11.47 -3.95
C MET A 170 -5.41 10.41 -5.04
N PHE A 171 -4.44 9.52 -4.84
CA PHE A 171 -4.19 8.41 -5.76
C PHE A 171 -5.45 7.56 -5.94
N HIS A 172 -6.09 7.13 -4.84
CA HIS A 172 -7.34 6.37 -4.89
C HIS A 172 -8.45 7.15 -5.61
N LEU A 173 -8.65 8.42 -5.26
CA LEU A 173 -9.69 9.26 -5.87
C LEU A 173 -9.52 9.40 -7.39
N LEU A 174 -8.30 9.55 -7.88
CA LEU A 174 -7.98 9.82 -9.28
C LEU A 174 -7.90 8.57 -10.14
N THR A 175 -7.52 7.44 -9.56
CA THR A 175 -7.28 6.20 -10.31
C THR A 175 -8.35 5.14 -10.11
N GLY A 176 -9.14 5.25 -9.04
CA GLY A 176 -10.06 4.19 -8.60
C GLY A 176 -9.35 2.99 -7.96
N ALA A 177 -8.02 2.97 -7.95
CA ALA A 177 -7.24 1.89 -7.38
C ALA A 177 -7.15 2.06 -5.85
N ASP A 178 -7.91 1.23 -5.12
CA ASP A 178 -7.92 1.26 -3.65
C ASP A 178 -6.60 0.72 -3.08
N PRO A 179 -5.82 1.56 -2.36
CA PRO A 179 -4.58 1.11 -1.73
C PRO A 179 -4.75 -0.03 -0.73
N GLN A 180 -5.94 -0.19 -0.14
CA GLN A 180 -6.23 -1.30 0.78
C GLN A 180 -6.38 -2.64 0.06
N SER A 181 -6.86 -2.61 -1.18
CA SER A 181 -7.06 -3.80 -2.00
C SER A 181 -5.78 -4.28 -2.67
N ASN A 182 -4.73 -3.45 -2.67
CA ASN A 182 -3.45 -3.79 -3.27
C ASN A 182 -2.33 -3.78 -2.22
N PRO A 183 -1.94 -4.96 -1.69
CA PRO A 183 -0.87 -5.06 -0.69
C PRO A 183 0.47 -4.50 -1.13
N LEU A 184 0.72 -4.42 -2.44
CA LEU A 184 1.96 -3.86 -2.98
C LEU A 184 2.00 -2.33 -2.88
N LEU A 185 0.84 -1.65 -2.85
CA LEU A 185 0.74 -0.21 -2.66
C LEU A 185 1.00 0.24 -1.21
N ILE A 186 0.93 -0.67 -0.23
CA ILE A 186 0.93 -0.32 1.19
C ILE A 186 2.20 0.43 1.62
N PHE A 187 3.32 0.25 0.91
CA PHE A 187 4.61 0.83 1.33
C PHE A 187 5.45 1.42 0.20
N ASP A 188 5.06 1.25 -1.06
CA ASP A 188 5.92 1.67 -2.16
C ASP A 188 5.12 1.93 -3.44
N PHE A 189 4.61 3.14 -3.55
CA PHE A 189 3.94 3.60 -4.78
C PHE A 189 4.87 3.63 -5.99
N GLN A 190 6.20 3.59 -5.79
CA GLN A 190 7.17 3.55 -6.87
C GLN A 190 7.18 2.20 -7.61
N LYS A 191 6.77 1.12 -6.95
CA LYS A 191 6.68 -0.24 -7.52
C LYS A 191 5.38 -0.51 -8.27
N ASN A 192 4.46 0.42 -8.27
CA ASN A 192 3.13 0.28 -8.87
C ASN A 192 3.04 1.06 -10.18
N PRO A 193 2.03 0.76 -11.04
CA PRO A 193 1.75 1.60 -12.18
C PRO A 193 1.56 3.05 -11.74
N ARG A 194 2.25 3.97 -12.40
CA ARG A 194 2.09 5.40 -12.14
C ARG A 194 0.64 5.82 -12.39
N PRO A 195 0.14 6.88 -11.71
CA PRO A 195 -1.23 7.34 -11.86
C PRO A 195 -1.69 7.48 -13.31
N ARG A 196 -0.84 7.99 -14.20
CA ARG A 196 -1.14 8.16 -15.63
C ARG A 196 -1.14 6.88 -16.45
N GLN A 197 -0.50 5.82 -15.97
CA GLN A 197 -0.59 4.49 -16.59
C GLN A 197 -1.95 3.85 -16.31
N ILE A 198 -2.59 4.21 -15.18
CA ILE A 198 -3.94 3.76 -14.84
C ILE A 198 -4.98 4.70 -15.48
N THR A 199 -4.75 6.02 -15.38
CA THR A 199 -5.65 7.07 -15.85
C THR A 199 -4.88 8.03 -16.74
N SER A 200 -4.85 7.77 -18.05
CA SER A 200 -4.07 8.56 -19.03
C SER A 200 -4.52 10.02 -19.16
N GLN A 201 -5.71 10.35 -18.67
CA GLN A 201 -6.28 11.70 -18.70
C GLN A 201 -5.71 12.62 -17.61
N LEU A 202 -4.89 12.12 -16.68
CA LEU A 202 -4.25 12.94 -15.67
C LEU A 202 -3.14 13.81 -16.26
N THR A 203 -3.00 15.01 -15.74
CA THR A 203 -1.92 15.91 -16.15
C THR A 203 -0.57 15.46 -15.57
N ASP A 204 0.51 15.83 -16.23
CA ASP A 204 1.88 15.59 -15.76
C ASP A 204 2.13 16.25 -14.40
N GLN A 205 1.53 17.41 -14.18
CA GLN A 205 1.71 18.16 -12.95
C GLN A 205 1.04 17.45 -11.78
N MET A 206 -0.18 16.94 -11.96
CA MET A 206 -0.88 16.16 -10.93
C MET A 206 -0.11 14.87 -10.59
N GLU A 207 0.39 14.14 -11.59
CA GLU A 207 1.21 12.96 -11.32
C GLU A 207 2.46 13.29 -10.51
N ARG A 208 3.17 14.39 -10.82
CA ARG A 208 4.34 14.82 -10.04
C ARG A 208 3.98 15.18 -8.60
N ILE A 209 2.87 15.87 -8.38
CA ILE A 209 2.37 16.20 -7.03
C ILE A 209 2.09 14.93 -6.25
N LEU A 210 1.34 14.00 -6.85
CA LEU A 210 1.01 12.71 -6.23
C LEU A 210 2.26 11.92 -5.87
N MET A 211 3.15 11.69 -6.84
CA MET A 211 4.32 10.84 -6.63
C MET A 211 5.28 11.42 -5.61
N ARG A 212 5.40 12.75 -5.54
CA ARG A 212 6.19 13.41 -4.49
C ARG A 212 5.54 13.27 -3.11
N ALA A 213 4.22 13.36 -3.01
CA ALA A 213 3.51 13.21 -1.74
C ALA A 213 3.66 11.79 -1.16
N VAL A 214 3.65 10.75 -2.02
CA VAL A 214 3.73 9.34 -1.60
C VAL A 214 5.15 8.77 -1.61
N GLU A 215 6.17 9.60 -1.61
CA GLU A 215 7.55 9.14 -1.48
C GLU A 215 7.75 8.34 -0.19
N TYR A 216 8.49 7.24 -0.29
CA TYR A 216 8.76 6.36 0.85
C TYR A 216 9.54 7.09 1.94
N ASN A 217 10.60 7.81 1.54
CA ASN A 217 11.37 8.66 2.45
C ASN A 217 10.64 9.98 2.68
N ALA A 218 10.31 10.30 3.93
CA ALA A 218 9.63 11.54 4.30
C ALA A 218 10.40 12.80 3.85
N ASP A 219 11.73 12.76 3.82
CA ASP A 219 12.58 13.89 3.38
C ASP A 219 12.49 14.16 1.87
N ALA A 220 11.99 13.23 1.08
CA ALA A 220 11.76 13.40 -0.36
C ALA A 220 10.36 13.94 -0.69
N ARG A 221 9.47 14.00 0.30
CA ARG A 221 8.12 14.57 0.16
C ARG A 221 8.15 16.10 0.11
N PHE A 222 6.98 16.71 0.16
CA PHE A 222 6.86 18.14 0.45
C PHE A 222 7.31 18.41 1.89
N ASP A 223 8.07 19.46 2.10
CA ASP A 223 8.61 19.83 3.42
C ASP A 223 7.51 20.22 4.42
N SER A 224 6.39 20.72 3.90
CA SER A 224 5.24 21.14 4.70
C SER A 224 3.93 21.04 3.91
N ALA A 225 2.82 21.08 4.63
CA ALA A 225 1.49 21.19 4.02
C ALA A 225 1.37 22.49 3.20
N ALA A 226 2.00 23.60 3.64
CA ALA A 226 2.02 24.85 2.89
C ALA A 226 2.68 24.69 1.51
N GLU A 227 3.82 24.01 1.41
CA GLU A 227 4.48 23.76 0.12
C GLU A 227 3.59 22.91 -0.82
N MET A 228 2.93 21.88 -0.30
CA MET A 228 1.98 21.09 -1.10
C MET A 228 0.76 21.93 -1.52
N ARG A 229 0.27 22.82 -0.65
CA ARG A 229 -0.81 23.75 -0.96
C ARG A 229 -0.45 24.66 -2.12
N ASP A 230 0.75 25.23 -2.12
CA ASP A 230 1.24 26.10 -3.19
C ASP A 230 1.34 25.35 -4.53
N ALA A 231 1.81 24.11 -4.50
CA ALA A 231 1.86 23.25 -5.69
C ALA A 231 0.46 22.95 -6.25
N LEU A 232 -0.52 22.68 -5.38
CA LEU A 232 -1.92 22.46 -5.78
C LEU A 232 -2.57 23.76 -6.29
N ALA A 233 -2.31 24.89 -5.66
CA ALA A 233 -2.79 26.21 -6.11
C ALA A 233 -2.29 26.54 -7.52
N GLN A 234 -1.00 26.34 -7.77
CA GLN A 234 -0.41 26.52 -9.10
C GLN A 234 -1.02 25.57 -10.12
N HIS A 235 -1.25 24.32 -9.74
CA HIS A 235 -1.91 23.34 -10.60
C HIS A 235 -3.34 23.76 -10.98
N LEU A 236 -4.14 24.17 -10.00
CA LEU A 236 -5.51 24.67 -10.24
C LEU A 236 -5.51 25.91 -11.14
N GLN A 237 -4.53 26.79 -10.99
CA GLN A 237 -4.38 27.95 -11.88
C GLN A 237 -4.04 27.51 -13.30
N ASN A 238 -3.12 26.55 -13.48
CA ASN A 238 -2.75 26.03 -14.79
C ASN A 238 -3.93 25.33 -15.48
N LEU A 239 -4.75 24.57 -14.73
CA LEU A 239 -6.00 23.99 -15.24
C LEU A 239 -6.99 25.06 -15.73
N ARG A 240 -7.15 26.17 -14.98
CA ARG A 240 -8.02 27.29 -15.37
C ARG A 240 -7.54 27.99 -16.64
N ASN A 241 -6.23 28.13 -16.80
CA ASN A 241 -5.61 28.83 -17.93
C ASN A 241 -5.43 27.92 -19.16
N GLY A 242 -5.76 26.62 -19.08
CA GLY A 242 -5.46 25.63 -20.12
C GLY A 242 -3.97 25.38 -20.32
N GLN A 243 -3.13 25.74 -19.34
CA GLN A 243 -1.67 25.57 -19.35
C GLN A 243 -1.28 24.24 -18.72
N VAL A 244 -1.88 23.17 -19.18
CA VAL A 244 -1.62 21.81 -18.68
C VAL A 244 -1.03 20.95 -19.78
N SER A 245 -0.06 20.11 -19.40
CA SER A 245 0.48 19.08 -20.27
C SER A 245 -0.09 17.74 -19.83
N TYR A 246 -0.63 17.02 -20.77
CA TYR A 246 -1.05 15.61 -20.56
C TYR A 246 0.07 14.65 -20.93
N GLY A 247 1.28 15.18 -21.08
CA GLY A 247 2.48 14.51 -21.55
C GLY A 247 2.12 13.44 -22.55
N VAL A 248 2.27 13.75 -23.81
CA VAL A 248 2.58 12.64 -24.66
C VAL A 248 3.69 11.93 -23.88
N THR A 249 3.56 10.65 -23.58
CA THR A 249 4.73 9.80 -23.48
C THR A 249 5.41 10.01 -24.84
N GLU A 250 6.18 11.07 -24.96
CA GLU A 250 7.19 11.12 -25.96
C GLU A 250 8.05 9.90 -25.64
N VAL A 251 7.71 8.82 -26.29
CA VAL A 251 8.77 7.96 -26.78
C VAL A 251 9.69 8.96 -27.47
N PRO A 252 10.88 9.26 -26.93
CA PRO A 252 11.77 10.18 -27.59
C PRO A 252 11.83 9.71 -29.03
N GLN A 253 11.37 10.51 -29.99
CA GLN A 253 11.62 10.22 -31.40
C GLN A 253 13.13 10.27 -31.51
N ALA A 254 13.73 9.09 -31.41
CA ALA A 254 15.14 8.92 -31.58
C ALA A 254 15.48 9.37 -32.99
N VAL A 255 16.13 10.53 -33.05
CA VAL A 255 16.90 10.91 -34.21
C VAL A 255 17.90 9.78 -34.43
N GLY A 256 17.59 8.91 -35.38
CA GLY A 256 18.49 8.07 -36.14
C GLY A 256 19.63 7.32 -35.43
N LEU A 257 19.38 6.62 -34.32
CA LEU A 257 20.23 5.55 -33.84
C LEU A 257 19.33 4.33 -33.58
N SER A 258 19.65 3.22 -34.20
CA SER A 258 18.95 1.92 -34.04
C SER A 258 19.06 1.47 -32.57
N HIS A 259 18.12 1.93 -31.71
CA HIS A 259 18.09 1.49 -30.33
C HIS A 259 17.49 0.08 -30.29
N GLN A 260 18.32 -0.90 -30.04
CA GLN A 260 17.86 -2.23 -29.69
C GLN A 260 17.04 -2.13 -28.41
N SER A 261 15.80 -2.57 -28.49
CA SER A 261 14.93 -2.64 -27.30
C SER A 261 15.06 -4.04 -26.70
N VAL A 262 15.15 -4.08 -25.39
CA VAL A 262 15.17 -5.31 -24.58
C VAL A 262 13.97 -5.31 -23.62
N PHE A 263 13.67 -6.47 -23.06
CA PHE A 263 12.66 -6.55 -22.03
C PHE A 263 13.32 -6.46 -20.65
N CYS A 264 12.72 -5.68 -19.75
CA CYS A 264 13.16 -5.61 -18.38
C CYS A 264 13.11 -7.00 -17.74
N GLY A 265 14.25 -7.46 -17.21
CA GLY A 265 14.35 -8.76 -16.54
C GLY A 265 13.49 -8.87 -15.27
N PHE A 266 12.93 -7.76 -14.77
CA PHE A 266 12.13 -7.74 -13.55
C PHE A 266 10.62 -7.65 -13.82
N CYS A 267 10.17 -6.73 -14.68
CA CYS A 267 8.75 -6.52 -14.94
C CYS A 267 8.30 -6.94 -16.35
N GLY A 268 9.20 -7.42 -17.20
CA GLY A 268 8.89 -7.85 -18.56
C GLY A 268 8.54 -6.73 -19.54
N GLN A 269 8.55 -5.46 -19.12
CA GLN A 269 8.24 -4.33 -19.98
C GLN A 269 9.39 -4.03 -20.95
N ARG A 270 9.03 -3.55 -22.14
CA ARG A 270 10.01 -3.21 -23.19
C ARG A 270 10.73 -1.91 -22.84
N ILE A 271 12.04 -1.93 -22.76
CA ILE A 271 12.92 -0.81 -22.42
C ILE A 271 14.05 -0.68 -23.46
N VAL A 272 14.76 0.43 -23.44
CA VAL A 272 15.94 0.62 -24.26
C VAL A 272 17.12 -0.18 -23.68
N ALA A 273 17.88 -0.88 -24.50
CA ALA A 273 18.97 -1.75 -24.05
C ALA A 273 20.09 -1.01 -23.28
N THR A 274 20.18 0.31 -23.45
CA THR A 274 21.14 1.20 -22.77
C THR A 274 20.66 1.73 -21.43
N ASP A 275 19.40 1.49 -21.07
CA ASP A 275 18.85 2.01 -19.83
C ASP A 275 19.43 1.24 -18.62
N MET A 276 20.08 1.96 -17.73
CA MET A 276 20.63 1.38 -16.49
C MET A 276 19.55 0.95 -15.50
N PHE A 277 18.35 1.54 -15.63
CA PHE A 277 17.19 1.25 -14.82
C PHE A 277 15.96 1.13 -15.70
N CYS A 278 15.08 0.21 -15.38
CA CYS A 278 13.80 0.09 -16.07
C CYS A 278 12.92 1.31 -15.81
N ALA A 279 12.47 1.98 -16.87
CA ALA A 279 11.58 3.13 -16.77
C ALA A 279 10.20 2.78 -16.18
N PHE A 280 9.81 1.49 -16.14
CA PHE A 280 8.53 1.01 -15.69
C PHE A 280 8.54 0.52 -14.24
N CYS A 281 9.60 -0.17 -13.80
CA CYS A 281 9.65 -0.75 -12.46
C CYS A 281 10.85 -0.29 -11.63
N GLY A 282 11.70 0.61 -12.15
CA GLY A 282 12.87 1.14 -11.47
C GLY A 282 14.00 0.12 -11.24
N SER A 283 13.83 -1.15 -11.61
CA SER A 283 14.86 -2.16 -11.39
C SER A 283 16.12 -1.89 -12.21
N ARG A 284 17.27 -2.06 -11.58
CA ARG A 284 18.57 -1.95 -12.26
C ARG A 284 18.72 -3.07 -13.29
N GLN A 285 19.12 -2.71 -14.51
CA GLN A 285 19.32 -3.66 -15.58
C GLN A 285 20.78 -4.16 -15.59
N PRO A 286 21.04 -5.48 -15.54
CA PRO A 286 22.39 -6.01 -15.44
C PRO A 286 23.24 -5.83 -16.70
N MET A 287 22.61 -5.48 -17.82
CA MET A 287 23.25 -5.43 -19.14
C MET A 287 23.81 -4.06 -19.55
N ALA A 288 23.61 -3.00 -18.74
CA ALA A 288 24.03 -1.64 -19.10
C ALA A 288 25.54 -1.38 -19.04
N GLN A 289 26.37 -2.39 -18.71
CA GLN A 289 27.78 -2.14 -18.42
C GLN A 289 28.78 -2.47 -19.53
N HIS A 290 28.43 -3.12 -20.63
CA HIS A 290 29.39 -3.31 -21.74
C HIS A 290 28.63 -3.56 -23.04
N GLY A 291 29.05 -2.87 -24.13
CA GLY A 291 28.57 -3.08 -25.50
C GLY A 291 28.95 -4.45 -26.02
N VAL A 292 28.27 -5.49 -25.56
CA VAL A 292 28.42 -6.85 -26.07
C VAL A 292 27.21 -7.13 -26.97
N HIS A 293 27.51 -7.50 -28.21
CA HIS A 293 26.53 -8.05 -29.14
C HIS A 293 25.87 -9.28 -28.49
N VAL A 294 24.60 -9.18 -28.18
CA VAL A 294 23.81 -10.35 -27.81
C VAL A 294 22.91 -10.70 -28.98
N GLU A 295 23.12 -11.90 -29.53
CA GLU A 295 22.19 -12.47 -30.49
C GLU A 295 20.78 -12.52 -29.91
N ALA A 296 19.81 -12.08 -30.71
CA ALA A 296 18.41 -12.05 -30.34
C ALA A 296 17.94 -13.46 -29.94
N TYR A 297 17.68 -13.64 -28.64
CA TYR A 297 17.02 -14.84 -28.16
C TYR A 297 15.53 -14.77 -28.60
N ARG A 298 15.21 -15.57 -29.63
CA ARG A 298 13.83 -15.78 -30.06
C ARG A 298 13.09 -16.48 -28.95
N GLY A 299 11.98 -15.86 -28.48
CA GLY A 299 11.14 -16.33 -27.41
C GLY A 299 10.87 -17.84 -27.49
N GLY A 300 11.34 -18.54 -26.48
CA GLY A 300 10.93 -19.89 -26.18
C GLY A 300 9.56 -19.88 -25.53
N ALA A 301 8.78 -20.89 -25.87
CA ALA A 301 7.42 -21.14 -25.44
C ALA A 301 7.14 -20.83 -23.96
N ASP A 302 5.90 -20.48 -23.65
CA ASP A 302 5.35 -20.32 -22.30
C ASP A 302 5.67 -21.54 -21.43
N THR A 303 6.80 -21.48 -20.74
CA THR A 303 7.19 -22.53 -19.80
C THR A 303 6.38 -22.32 -18.52
N THR A 304 5.37 -23.12 -18.34
CA THR A 304 4.59 -23.16 -17.08
C THR A 304 5.21 -24.17 -16.13
N ALA A 305 5.17 -23.88 -14.83
CA ALA A 305 5.62 -24.83 -13.81
C ALA A 305 4.47 -25.20 -12.87
N LYS A 306 4.55 -26.39 -12.31
CA LYS A 306 3.57 -26.91 -11.35
C LYS A 306 4.27 -27.51 -10.14
N LEU A 307 3.59 -27.40 -9.00
CA LEU A 307 3.91 -28.15 -7.78
C LEU A 307 2.85 -29.23 -7.58
N LEU A 308 3.27 -30.46 -7.55
CA LEU A 308 2.40 -31.63 -7.33
C LEU A 308 2.60 -32.13 -5.88
N LEU A 309 1.56 -32.18 -5.10
CA LEU A 309 1.66 -32.70 -3.74
C LEU A 309 1.79 -34.23 -3.80
N LEU A 310 2.82 -34.79 -3.18
CA LEU A 310 3.07 -36.22 -3.11
C LEU A 310 2.50 -36.86 -1.82
N GLY A 311 2.03 -38.11 -1.90
CA GLY A 311 1.62 -38.89 -0.70
C GLY A 311 0.18 -38.70 -0.28
N THR A 312 -0.69 -38.17 -1.12
CA THR A 312 -2.14 -38.26 -0.92
C THR A 312 -2.66 -39.50 -1.62
N ASP A 313 -3.38 -40.36 -0.89
CA ASP A 313 -3.94 -41.63 -1.41
C ASP A 313 -5.09 -41.46 -2.42
N SER A 314 -5.28 -40.27 -2.97
CA SER A 314 -6.30 -39.96 -3.95
C SER A 314 -5.72 -39.90 -5.36
N LEU A 315 -6.45 -40.45 -6.33
CA LEU A 315 -6.18 -40.36 -7.77
C LEU A 315 -6.04 -38.92 -8.31
N ASP A 316 -6.42 -37.95 -7.52
CA ASP A 316 -6.31 -36.51 -7.79
C ASP A 316 -5.31 -35.86 -6.81
N SER A 317 -4.02 -36.07 -7.01
CA SER A 317 -3.00 -35.31 -6.28
C SER A 317 -3.13 -33.81 -6.65
N PRO A 318 -3.30 -32.91 -5.65
CA PRO A 318 -3.47 -31.50 -5.94
C PRO A 318 -2.24 -30.94 -6.65
N ALA A 319 -2.50 -30.24 -7.76
CA ALA A 319 -1.50 -29.57 -8.57
C ALA A 319 -1.70 -28.05 -8.45
N TYR A 320 -0.65 -27.35 -8.07
CA TYR A 320 -0.63 -25.88 -8.00
C TYR A 320 0.18 -25.34 -9.17
N THR A 321 -0.46 -24.61 -10.06
CA THR A 321 0.23 -23.98 -11.21
C THR A 321 0.94 -22.70 -10.74
N ILE A 322 2.22 -22.58 -11.07
CA ILE A 322 3.03 -21.38 -10.80
C ILE A 322 2.91 -20.45 -12.01
N GLU A 323 1.84 -19.65 -12.04
CA GLU A 323 1.54 -18.70 -13.12
C GLU A 323 1.99 -17.29 -12.81
N LYS A 324 2.05 -16.95 -11.52
CA LYS A 324 2.44 -15.60 -11.07
C LYS A 324 3.95 -15.44 -11.10
N MET A 325 4.39 -14.19 -11.22
CA MET A 325 5.81 -13.81 -11.11
C MET A 325 6.41 -14.29 -9.78
N GLU A 326 5.63 -14.28 -8.70
CA GLU A 326 5.98 -14.80 -7.38
C GLU A 326 4.77 -15.52 -6.78
N SER A 327 4.99 -16.69 -6.18
CA SER A 327 3.97 -17.49 -5.52
C SER A 327 4.40 -17.80 -4.09
N LEU A 328 3.56 -17.45 -3.12
CA LEU A 328 3.78 -17.78 -1.72
C LEU A 328 3.32 -19.22 -1.47
N VAL A 329 4.15 -19.98 -0.77
CA VAL A 329 3.85 -21.33 -0.30
C VAL A 329 3.70 -21.29 1.22
N GLY A 330 2.60 -21.81 1.75
CA GLY A 330 2.40 -21.78 3.17
C GLY A 330 1.03 -22.27 3.62
N ARG A 331 0.66 -21.90 4.84
CA ARG A 331 -0.63 -22.20 5.46
C ARG A 331 -1.48 -20.93 5.51
N ARG A 332 -2.72 -21.03 5.06
CA ARG A 332 -3.69 -19.95 5.10
C ARG A 332 -3.95 -19.52 6.55
N ASP A 333 -3.94 -18.20 6.78
CA ASP A 333 -4.31 -17.60 8.06
C ASP A 333 -5.16 -16.34 7.83
N PRO A 334 -6.49 -16.46 7.80
CA PRO A 334 -7.39 -15.34 7.59
C PRO A 334 -7.28 -14.25 8.67
N MET A 335 -6.92 -14.65 9.91
CA MET A 335 -6.78 -13.68 11.01
C MET A 335 -5.57 -12.78 10.83
N SER A 336 -4.51 -13.28 10.19
CA SER A 336 -3.32 -12.51 9.83
C SER A 336 -3.32 -12.05 8.37
N ASN A 337 -4.44 -12.18 7.66
CA ASN A 337 -4.60 -11.84 6.23
C ASN A 337 -3.55 -12.49 5.32
N ILE A 338 -3.24 -13.77 5.56
CA ILE A 338 -2.27 -14.55 4.79
C ILE A 338 -3.03 -15.59 3.96
N PHE A 339 -2.91 -15.46 2.62
CA PHE A 339 -3.55 -16.31 1.63
C PHE A 339 -2.51 -16.78 0.59
N PRO A 340 -1.75 -17.87 0.88
CA PRO A 340 -0.75 -18.37 -0.04
C PRO A 340 -1.37 -18.88 -1.34
N GLU A 341 -0.69 -18.66 -2.48
CA GLU A 341 -1.08 -19.24 -3.77
C GLU A 341 -1.00 -20.77 -3.74
N VAL A 342 -0.01 -21.29 -3.01
CA VAL A 342 0.13 -22.71 -2.72
C VAL A 342 -0.29 -22.92 -1.26
N ASP A 343 -1.60 -23.05 -1.06
CA ASP A 343 -2.19 -23.23 0.28
C ASP A 343 -2.15 -24.71 0.69
N LEU A 344 -1.33 -24.99 1.67
CA LEU A 344 -1.12 -26.34 2.20
C LEU A 344 -1.91 -26.62 3.50
N SER A 345 -2.76 -25.70 3.95
CA SER A 345 -3.52 -25.81 5.22
C SER A 345 -4.31 -27.12 5.34
N LYS A 346 -4.93 -27.53 4.24
CA LYS A 346 -5.77 -28.75 4.20
C LYS A 346 -4.96 -30.03 4.43
N TYR A 347 -3.68 -30.01 4.14
CA TYR A 347 -2.80 -31.17 4.15
C TYR A 347 -1.82 -31.18 5.34
N ASP A 348 -1.84 -30.15 6.18
CA ASP A 348 -0.96 -29.96 7.34
C ASP A 348 -1.75 -29.94 8.67
N PRO A 349 -2.36 -31.04 9.09
CA PRO A 349 -3.16 -31.09 10.32
C PRO A 349 -2.34 -30.84 11.59
N GLN A 350 -1.02 -31.06 11.54
CA GLN A 350 -0.10 -30.83 12.66
C GLN A 350 0.52 -29.44 12.67
N THR A 351 0.11 -28.56 11.76
CA THR A 351 0.58 -27.16 11.66
C THR A 351 2.10 -27.00 11.59
N LYS A 352 2.78 -27.93 10.92
CA LYS A 352 4.24 -27.91 10.72
C LYS A 352 4.69 -26.95 9.62
N ILE A 353 3.76 -26.48 8.77
CA ILE A 353 4.02 -25.51 7.72
C ILE A 353 3.76 -24.11 8.25
N SER A 354 4.73 -23.22 8.13
CA SER A 354 4.59 -21.81 8.51
C SER A 354 3.58 -21.11 7.59
N ARG A 355 2.90 -20.06 8.11
CA ARG A 355 1.94 -19.26 7.33
C ARG A 355 2.58 -18.66 6.07
N ARG A 356 3.80 -18.16 6.19
CA ARG A 356 4.69 -17.76 5.09
C ARG A 356 5.90 -18.66 5.16
N HIS A 357 5.85 -19.82 4.47
CA HIS A 357 6.90 -20.83 4.60
C HIS A 357 8.02 -20.59 3.61
N ALA A 358 7.68 -20.50 2.35
CA ALA A 358 8.61 -20.25 1.26
C ALA A 358 7.94 -19.40 0.18
N LYS A 359 8.74 -18.83 -0.70
CA LYS A 359 8.26 -18.24 -1.95
C LYS A 359 8.97 -18.89 -3.14
N ILE A 360 8.24 -18.98 -4.24
CA ILE A 360 8.76 -19.46 -5.52
C ILE A 360 8.48 -18.39 -6.55
N TRP A 361 9.50 -18.05 -7.35
CA TRP A 361 9.33 -17.07 -8.42
C TRP A 361 10.11 -17.47 -9.66
N ARG A 362 9.75 -16.84 -10.76
CA ARG A 362 10.43 -17.03 -12.04
C ARG A 362 11.51 -15.97 -12.20
N ASP A 363 12.70 -16.39 -12.57
CA ASP A 363 13.83 -15.54 -12.94
C ASP A 363 14.31 -15.92 -14.34
N GLY A 364 13.80 -15.21 -15.34
CA GLY A 364 14.00 -15.54 -16.74
C GLY A 364 13.50 -16.95 -17.08
N PRO A 365 14.36 -17.85 -17.61
CA PRO A 365 14.02 -19.24 -17.88
C PRO A 365 14.05 -20.13 -16.63
N ASN A 366 14.51 -19.61 -15.49
CA ASN A 366 14.72 -20.36 -14.28
C ASN A 366 13.60 -20.11 -13.27
N PHE A 367 13.41 -21.08 -12.37
CA PHE A 367 12.58 -20.91 -11.18
C PHE A 367 13.49 -20.91 -9.95
N LEU A 368 13.18 -20.06 -9.00
CA LEU A 368 13.89 -19.94 -7.75
C LEU A 368 12.94 -20.18 -6.58
N VAL A 369 13.46 -20.73 -5.50
CA VAL A 369 12.77 -20.89 -4.22
C VAL A 369 13.58 -20.26 -3.10
N GLU A 370 12.90 -19.67 -2.12
CA GLU A 370 13.51 -19.09 -0.91
C GLU A 370 12.67 -19.49 0.31
N ASP A 371 13.33 -19.99 1.33
CA ASP A 371 12.71 -20.18 2.65
C ASP A 371 12.56 -18.83 3.36
N LEU A 372 11.38 -18.49 3.81
CA LEU A 372 11.07 -17.19 4.44
C LEU A 372 11.28 -17.18 5.96
N GLY A 373 12.24 -17.96 6.46
CA GLY A 373 12.49 -18.12 7.89
C GLY A 373 11.46 -19.05 8.53
N SER A 374 11.08 -20.12 7.82
CA SER A 374 10.08 -21.05 8.31
C SER A 374 10.53 -21.84 9.54
N SER A 375 9.59 -22.24 10.40
CA SER A 375 9.90 -22.92 11.67
C SER A 375 10.61 -24.26 11.48
N ASN A 376 10.27 -25.01 10.43
CA ASN A 376 10.84 -26.34 10.15
C ASN A 376 11.84 -26.34 8.98
N GLY A 377 11.93 -25.24 8.26
CA GLY A 377 12.79 -25.07 7.09
C GLY A 377 12.26 -25.79 5.85
N THR A 378 12.80 -25.39 4.71
CA THR A 378 12.55 -25.99 3.40
C THR A 378 13.73 -26.88 3.00
N ILE A 379 13.45 -28.09 2.57
CA ILE A 379 14.47 -29.05 2.12
C ILE A 379 14.24 -29.38 0.66
N ILE A 380 15.28 -29.27 -0.16
CA ILE A 380 15.27 -29.70 -1.55
C ILE A 380 15.88 -31.10 -1.65
N LEU A 381 15.19 -31.94 -2.41
CA LEU A 381 15.62 -33.30 -2.75
C LEU A 381 15.81 -33.33 -4.27
N SER A 382 17.07 -33.32 -4.72
CA SER A 382 17.43 -33.38 -6.14
C SER A 382 17.99 -34.77 -6.48
N GLY A 383 17.28 -35.52 -7.34
CA GLY A 383 17.64 -36.89 -7.65
C GLY A 383 17.45 -37.88 -6.50
N ALA A 384 18.25 -38.96 -6.47
CA ALA A 384 18.07 -40.07 -5.54
C ALA A 384 18.79 -39.89 -4.17
N THR A 385 19.81 -39.06 -4.09
CA THR A 385 20.71 -38.98 -2.91
C THR A 385 21.05 -37.56 -2.45
N ASP A 386 20.75 -36.54 -3.24
CA ASP A 386 21.12 -35.15 -2.89
C ASP A 386 19.98 -34.49 -2.11
N THR A 387 20.27 -34.13 -0.85
CA THR A 387 19.33 -33.50 0.07
C THR A 387 19.96 -32.25 0.65
N GLN A 388 19.39 -31.10 0.35
CA GLN A 388 19.88 -29.81 0.82
C GLN A 388 18.82 -29.06 1.60
N LYS A 389 19.11 -28.66 2.85
CA LYS A 389 18.28 -27.72 3.61
C LYS A 389 18.63 -26.30 3.17
N LEU A 390 17.62 -25.53 2.78
CA LEU A 390 17.80 -24.13 2.40
C LEU A 390 18.18 -23.26 3.60
N GLN A 391 19.07 -22.31 3.36
CA GLN A 391 19.32 -21.24 4.32
C GLN A 391 18.18 -20.22 4.21
N PRO A 392 17.62 -19.74 5.33
CA PRO A 392 16.59 -18.72 5.31
C PRO A 392 17.03 -17.48 4.53
N HIS A 393 16.11 -16.94 3.73
CA HIS A 393 16.30 -15.72 2.93
C HIS A 393 17.43 -15.80 1.88
N GLN A 394 17.79 -17.01 1.45
CA GLN A 394 18.72 -17.24 0.35
C GLN A 394 18.01 -17.93 -0.81
N PRO A 395 17.99 -17.30 -2.01
CA PRO A 395 17.44 -17.93 -3.20
C PRO A 395 18.19 -19.18 -3.62
N HIS A 396 17.43 -20.20 -3.99
CA HIS A 396 17.97 -21.44 -4.55
C HIS A 396 17.25 -21.78 -5.86
N ARG A 397 17.99 -22.24 -6.86
CA ARG A 397 17.44 -22.61 -8.17
C ARG A 397 16.68 -23.93 -8.09
N LEU A 398 15.45 -23.95 -8.64
CA LEU A 398 14.65 -25.16 -8.81
C LEU A 398 14.83 -25.73 -10.23
N ASN A 399 15.08 -27.03 -10.30
CA ASN A 399 15.15 -27.74 -11.56
C ASN A 399 13.93 -28.66 -11.72
N HIS A 400 13.58 -28.96 -12.97
CA HIS A 400 12.53 -29.94 -13.24
C HIS A 400 12.83 -31.26 -12.54
N GLY A 401 11.88 -31.79 -11.78
CA GLY A 401 12.03 -33.03 -11.03
C GLY A 401 12.45 -32.87 -9.57
N ASP A 402 12.86 -31.66 -9.14
CA ASP A 402 13.17 -31.41 -7.73
C ASP A 402 11.94 -31.59 -6.84
N LYS A 403 12.17 -32.07 -5.61
CA LYS A 403 11.12 -32.19 -4.61
C LYS A 403 11.40 -31.24 -3.45
N LEU A 404 10.40 -30.51 -3.05
CA LEU A 404 10.44 -29.58 -1.92
C LEU A 404 9.75 -30.23 -0.73
N ARG A 405 10.48 -30.49 0.35
CA ARG A 405 9.89 -30.97 1.61
C ARG A 405 9.77 -29.81 2.60
N MET A 406 8.56 -29.58 3.08
CA MET A 406 8.17 -28.55 4.03
C MET A 406 7.32 -29.22 5.12
N GLY A 407 7.83 -29.27 6.36
CA GLY A 407 7.22 -30.11 7.40
C GLY A 407 7.15 -31.57 6.97
N ASP A 408 5.95 -32.14 6.99
CA ASP A 408 5.68 -33.52 6.54
C ASP A 408 5.26 -33.61 5.06
N MET A 409 5.08 -32.46 4.40
CA MET A 409 4.63 -32.39 3.01
C MET A 409 5.81 -32.41 2.03
N THR A 410 5.62 -33.12 0.93
CA THR A 410 6.56 -33.13 -0.19
C THR A 410 5.85 -32.69 -1.45
N LEU A 411 6.40 -31.66 -2.10
CA LEU A 411 5.90 -31.09 -3.35
C LEU A 411 6.90 -31.41 -4.46
N HIS A 412 6.44 -31.96 -5.58
CA HIS A 412 7.24 -32.25 -6.74
C HIS A 412 7.14 -31.09 -7.75
N PHE A 413 8.27 -30.50 -8.09
CA PHE A 413 8.35 -29.37 -9.01
C PHE A 413 8.51 -29.87 -10.45
N VAL A 414 7.57 -29.49 -11.32
CA VAL A 414 7.50 -29.93 -12.71
C VAL A 414 7.42 -28.69 -13.62
N VAL A 415 8.29 -28.60 -14.58
CA VAL A 415 8.28 -27.58 -15.64
C VAL A 415 7.73 -28.23 -16.92
N ASN A 416 6.70 -27.62 -17.51
CA ASN A 416 6.10 -28.08 -18.78
C ASN A 416 6.75 -27.40 -19.98
#